data_b2ec666bd8ab111e6317b5339fd1fb31
#
_entry.id   b2ec666bd8ab111e6317b5339fd1fb31
#
_cell.length_a   1.000
_cell.length_b   1.000
_cell.length_c   1.000
_cell.angle_alpha   90.00
_cell.angle_beta   90.00
_cell.angle_gamma   90.00
#
_symmetry.space_group_name_H-M   'P 1'
#
loop_
_entity.id
_entity.type
_entity.pdbx_description
1 polymer ?
#
loop_
_entity_poly.entity_id
_entity_poly.type
_entity_poly.pdbx_seq_one_letter_code
_entity_poly.pdbx_strand_id
1 'polypeptide(L)'
;MARNDSHLPKALQGLRIPLIASPLFIISVPKLVIAQCKAGIVGSFPALNAREGAGEHPLLDTWLTEIREELDRHNQANPDTPAAPYAVNQIVHRSNERLERDLEICVKHEVPIWITSLGARVEVNEAAHSCGGIVMHDIINNRFAKKAIEKGADGLVAVAA
;
A
#
# COMPACT_ATOMS: atom_id res chain seq x y z
N MET A 1 18.86 9.75 19.67
CA MET A 1 19.24 10.38 18.37
C MET A 1 18.03 10.33 17.46
N ALA A 2 17.55 11.45 16.95
CA ALA A 2 16.49 11.45 15.95
C ALA A 2 17.02 10.81 14.66
N ARG A 3 16.26 9.90 14.07
CA ARG A 3 16.62 9.26 12.79
C ARG A 3 16.51 10.30 11.67
N ASN A 4 17.51 10.36 10.80
CA ASN A 4 17.44 11.22 9.61
C ASN A 4 16.74 10.47 8.47
N ASP A 5 15.44 10.70 8.32
CA ASP A 5 14.60 10.04 7.32
C ASP A 5 14.39 10.93 6.06
N SER A 6 15.09 12.07 5.96
CA SER A 6 14.88 13.05 4.88
C SER A 6 15.14 12.52 3.45
N HIS A 7 15.85 11.41 3.34
CA HIS A 7 16.12 10.71 2.06
C HIS A 7 15.04 9.71 1.67
N LEU A 8 14.09 9.43 2.57
CA LEU A 8 12.98 8.52 2.29
C LEU A 8 11.82 9.25 1.61
N PRO A 9 11.01 8.57 0.80
CA PRO A 9 9.74 9.10 0.35
C PRO A 9 8.88 9.58 1.52
N LYS A 10 8.13 10.67 1.32
CA LYS A 10 7.35 11.33 2.38
C LYS A 10 6.47 10.36 3.18
N ALA A 11 5.82 9.42 2.49
CA ALA A 11 4.96 8.41 3.13
C ALA A 11 5.69 7.45 4.10
N LEU A 12 7.03 7.39 4.04
CA LEU A 12 7.86 6.55 4.91
C LEU A 12 8.65 7.34 5.95
N GLN A 13 8.52 8.68 5.96
CA GLN A 13 9.20 9.52 6.94
C GLN A 13 8.46 9.53 8.28
N GLY A 14 9.22 9.67 9.37
CA GLY A 14 8.65 9.81 10.71
C GLY A 14 7.95 8.58 11.28
N LEU A 15 8.08 7.43 10.64
CA LEU A 15 7.52 6.18 11.18
C LEU A 15 8.14 5.87 12.54
N ARG A 16 7.32 5.57 13.54
CA ARG A 16 7.79 5.16 14.87
C ARG A 16 8.67 3.91 14.77
N ILE A 17 8.27 2.96 13.95
CA ILE A 17 9.05 1.76 13.61
C ILE A 17 9.10 1.68 12.07
N PRO A 18 10.29 1.60 11.45
CA PRO A 18 10.44 1.51 10.00
C PRO A 18 10.09 0.09 9.50
N LEU A 19 8.83 -0.25 9.60
CA LEU A 19 8.31 -1.57 9.28
C LEU A 19 7.06 -1.44 8.42
N ILE A 20 6.99 -2.24 7.36
CA ILE A 20 5.78 -2.48 6.57
C ILE A 20 5.30 -3.89 6.89
N ALA A 21 4.08 -4.02 7.39
CA ALA A 21 3.47 -5.31 7.62
C ALA A 21 3.22 -6.02 6.29
N SER A 22 3.45 -7.33 6.25
CA SER A 22 3.24 -8.14 5.05
C SER A 22 1.75 -8.17 4.64
N PRO A 23 1.42 -7.98 3.35
CA PRO A 23 0.04 -8.13 2.87
C PRO A 23 -0.33 -9.62 2.80
N LEU A 24 -0.97 -10.14 3.85
CA LEU A 24 -1.30 -11.55 3.98
C LEU A 24 -2.63 -11.89 3.30
N PHE A 25 -2.62 -12.90 2.42
CA PHE A 25 -3.83 -13.39 1.76
C PHE A 25 -4.85 -13.87 2.81
N ILE A 26 -6.11 -13.49 2.64
CA ILE A 26 -7.27 -13.77 3.52
C ILE A 26 -7.18 -13.03 4.87
N ILE A 27 -6.03 -13.01 5.53
CA ILE A 27 -5.88 -12.52 6.92
C ILE A 27 -5.88 -11.00 6.99
N SER A 28 -5.20 -10.34 6.05
CA SER A 28 -5.12 -8.87 6.05
C SER A 28 -6.45 -8.29 5.59
N VAL A 29 -7.22 -7.83 6.57
CA VAL A 29 -8.52 -7.13 6.42
C VAL A 29 -8.45 -5.77 7.10
N PRO A 30 -9.40 -4.84 6.90
CA PRO A 30 -9.34 -3.47 7.45
C PRO A 30 -9.01 -3.43 8.94
N LYS A 31 -9.65 -4.26 9.75
CA LYS A 31 -9.40 -4.32 11.21
C LYS A 31 -7.93 -4.57 11.55
N LEU A 32 -7.25 -5.47 10.83
CA LEU A 32 -5.83 -5.74 11.05
C LEU A 32 -4.96 -4.57 10.58
N VAL A 33 -5.23 -4.03 9.39
CA VAL A 33 -4.50 -2.90 8.82
C VAL A 33 -4.59 -1.67 9.74
N ILE A 34 -5.79 -1.34 10.20
CA ILE A 34 -6.02 -0.23 11.13
C ILE A 34 -5.23 -0.42 12.43
N ALA A 35 -5.25 -1.64 13.00
CA ALA A 35 -4.50 -1.95 14.21
C ALA A 35 -2.98 -1.78 14.02
N GLN A 36 -2.45 -2.22 12.88
CA GLN A 36 -1.05 -2.06 12.51
C GLN A 36 -0.67 -0.58 12.37
N CYS A 37 -1.47 0.21 11.65
CA CYS A 37 -1.23 1.64 11.49
C CYS A 37 -1.25 2.39 12.82
N LYS A 38 -2.24 2.13 13.67
CA LYS A 38 -2.35 2.70 15.04
C LYS A 38 -1.18 2.27 15.93
N ALA A 39 -0.59 1.09 15.71
CA ALA A 39 0.61 0.66 16.40
C ALA A 39 1.91 1.35 15.90
N GLY A 40 1.84 2.17 14.84
CA GLY A 40 2.95 2.96 14.30
C GLY A 40 3.81 2.23 13.27
N ILE A 41 3.29 1.19 12.63
CA ILE A 41 3.87 0.49 11.47
C ILE A 41 2.95 0.62 10.27
N VAL A 42 3.50 0.57 9.06
CA VAL A 42 2.66 0.57 7.85
C VAL A 42 1.83 -0.71 7.80
N GLY A 43 0.51 -0.59 7.91
CA GLY A 43 -0.42 -1.70 7.72
C GLY A 43 -0.62 -2.00 6.24
N SER A 44 -0.81 -3.26 5.85
CA SER A 44 -1.02 -3.58 4.45
C SER A 44 -2.00 -4.73 4.22
N PHE A 45 -2.61 -4.73 3.03
CA PHE A 45 -3.47 -5.81 2.56
C PHE A 45 -3.42 -5.97 1.05
N PRO A 46 -3.64 -7.19 0.51
CA PRO A 46 -3.84 -7.38 -0.92
C PRO A 46 -5.21 -6.86 -1.36
N ALA A 47 -5.28 -6.07 -2.45
CA ALA A 47 -6.55 -5.63 -3.04
C ALA A 47 -7.48 -6.82 -3.32
N LEU A 48 -6.93 -7.96 -3.71
CA LEU A 48 -7.66 -9.20 -3.97
C LEU A 48 -8.34 -9.82 -2.74
N ASN A 49 -7.97 -9.41 -1.50
CA ASN A 49 -8.69 -9.83 -0.30
C ASN A 49 -10.09 -9.21 -0.21
N ALA A 50 -10.27 -8.02 -0.76
CA ALA A 50 -11.57 -7.37 -0.91
C ALA A 50 -12.33 -8.05 -2.05
N ARG A 51 -12.85 -9.26 -1.80
CA ARG A 51 -13.57 -10.08 -2.78
C ARG A 51 -14.88 -9.41 -3.16
N GLU A 52 -15.20 -9.42 -4.43
CA GLU A 52 -16.48 -8.90 -4.88
C GLU A 52 -17.63 -9.72 -4.29
N GLY A 53 -18.52 -9.04 -3.60
CA GLY A 53 -19.78 -9.57 -3.13
C GLY A 53 -20.95 -9.13 -4.03
N ALA A 54 -22.16 -9.54 -3.72
CA ALA A 54 -23.37 -9.13 -4.42
C ALA A 54 -23.82 -7.68 -4.12
N GLY A 55 -22.95 -6.84 -3.53
CA GLY A 55 -23.28 -5.48 -3.15
C GLY A 55 -23.15 -4.47 -4.31
N GLU A 56 -23.84 -3.32 -4.17
CA GLU A 56 -23.82 -2.24 -5.17
C GLU A 56 -22.47 -1.55 -5.31
N HIS A 57 -21.63 -1.62 -4.27
CA HIS A 57 -20.31 -0.99 -4.24
C HIS A 57 -19.18 -2.03 -4.18
N PRO A 58 -18.04 -1.74 -4.84
CA PRO A 58 -16.84 -2.58 -4.71
C PRO A 58 -16.42 -2.68 -3.25
N LEU A 59 -16.15 -3.89 -2.78
CA LEU A 59 -15.70 -4.10 -1.39
C LEU A 59 -14.39 -3.38 -1.08
N LEU A 60 -13.51 -3.23 -2.08
CA LEU A 60 -12.27 -2.46 -1.94
C LEU A 60 -12.54 -0.99 -1.62
N ASP A 61 -13.53 -0.37 -2.27
CA ASP A 61 -13.94 1.03 -1.99
C ASP A 61 -14.44 1.19 -0.55
N THR A 62 -15.25 0.24 -0.08
CA THR A 62 -15.73 0.19 1.30
C THR A 62 -14.59 0.04 2.30
N TRP A 63 -13.64 -0.85 2.04
CA TRP A 63 -12.49 -1.08 2.92
C TRP A 63 -11.58 0.13 3.01
N LEU A 64 -11.30 0.80 1.89
CA LEU A 64 -10.46 2.00 1.88
C LEU A 64 -11.14 3.17 2.61
N THR A 65 -12.46 3.29 2.47
CA THR A 65 -13.24 4.26 3.24
C THR A 65 -13.12 4.01 4.74
N GLU A 66 -13.39 2.77 5.19
CA GLU A 66 -13.28 2.37 6.60
C GLU A 66 -11.89 2.64 7.18
N ILE A 67 -10.83 2.23 6.46
CA ILE A 67 -9.44 2.42 6.90
C ILE A 67 -9.15 3.90 7.07
N ARG A 68 -9.47 4.73 6.07
CA ARG A 68 -9.20 6.16 6.09
C ARG A 68 -9.93 6.87 7.24
N GLU A 69 -11.23 6.64 7.38
CA GLU A 69 -12.03 7.25 8.44
C GLU A 69 -11.54 6.88 9.84
N GLU A 70 -11.15 5.62 10.05
CA GLU A 70 -10.63 5.15 11.34
C GLU A 70 -9.25 5.74 11.67
N LEU A 71 -8.38 5.88 10.65
CA LEU A 71 -7.07 6.49 10.85
C LEU A 71 -7.19 8.00 11.08
N ASP A 72 -8.08 8.70 10.36
CA ASP A 72 -8.33 10.13 10.54
C ASP A 72 -8.89 10.40 11.94
N ARG A 73 -9.85 9.60 12.41
CA ARG A 73 -10.39 9.69 13.76
C ARG A 73 -9.30 9.47 14.83
N HIS A 74 -8.43 8.49 14.61
CA HIS A 74 -7.30 8.23 15.50
C HIS A 74 -6.34 9.42 15.55
N ASN A 75 -5.99 9.99 14.39
CA ASN A 75 -5.04 11.10 14.28
C ASN A 75 -5.58 12.37 14.94
N GLN A 76 -6.88 12.65 14.80
CA GLN A 76 -7.54 13.77 15.50
C GLN A 76 -7.49 13.60 17.02
N ALA A 77 -7.69 12.38 17.52
CA ALA A 77 -7.66 12.08 18.95
C ALA A 77 -6.24 11.98 19.53
N ASN A 78 -5.23 11.71 18.68
CA ASN A 78 -3.85 11.45 19.09
C ASN A 78 -2.85 12.24 18.21
N PRO A 79 -2.85 13.58 18.22
CA PRO A 79 -2.02 14.39 17.34
C PRO A 79 -0.52 14.20 17.56
N ASP A 80 -0.10 13.85 18.77
CA ASP A 80 1.31 13.61 19.13
C ASP A 80 1.80 12.20 18.72
N THR A 81 0.90 11.28 18.45
CA THR A 81 1.19 9.90 18.05
C THR A 81 0.28 9.45 16.91
N PRO A 82 0.37 10.10 15.74
CA PRO A 82 -0.50 9.75 14.62
C PRO A 82 -0.24 8.32 14.14
N ALA A 83 -1.24 7.73 13.53
CA ALA A 83 -1.12 6.43 12.89
C ALA A 83 -0.12 6.48 11.72
N ALA A 84 0.57 5.38 11.48
CA ALA A 84 1.34 5.20 10.26
C ALA A 84 0.40 5.09 9.05
N PRO A 85 0.88 5.39 7.83
CA PRO A 85 0.10 5.19 6.62
C PRO A 85 -0.18 3.70 6.37
N TYR A 86 -1.11 3.42 5.46
CA TYR A 86 -1.38 2.06 5.01
C TYR A 86 -0.87 1.83 3.59
N ALA A 87 -0.77 0.55 3.21
CA ALA A 87 -0.38 0.13 1.88
C ALA A 87 -1.39 -0.85 1.28
N VAL A 88 -1.58 -0.78 -0.05
CA VAL A 88 -2.38 -1.74 -0.81
C VAL A 88 -1.46 -2.52 -1.74
N ASN A 89 -1.51 -3.85 -1.66
CA ASN A 89 -0.76 -4.70 -2.59
C ASN A 89 -1.60 -5.01 -3.83
N GLN A 90 -1.00 -4.72 -4.99
CA GLN A 90 -1.54 -4.99 -6.32
C GLN A 90 -0.80 -6.16 -6.96
N ILE A 91 -1.53 -7.20 -7.34
CA ILE A 91 -1.01 -8.30 -8.12
C ILE A 91 -1.05 -7.91 -9.60
N VAL A 92 0.12 -7.59 -10.17
CA VAL A 92 0.27 -7.05 -11.53
C VAL A 92 0.42 -8.16 -12.55
N HIS A 93 -0.22 -9.30 -12.34
CA HIS A 93 -0.20 -10.41 -13.27
C HIS A 93 -1.40 -10.34 -14.22
N ARG A 94 -1.20 -10.79 -15.46
CA ARG A 94 -2.24 -10.79 -16.52
C ARG A 94 -3.52 -11.54 -16.18
N SER A 95 -3.48 -12.46 -15.21
CA SER A 95 -4.65 -13.18 -14.71
C SER A 95 -5.49 -12.38 -13.71
N ASN A 96 -5.03 -11.21 -13.30
CA ASN A 96 -5.82 -10.34 -12.44
C ASN A 96 -6.72 -9.45 -13.30
N GLU A 97 -7.91 -9.93 -13.58
CA GLU A 97 -8.93 -9.23 -14.38
C GLU A 97 -9.49 -7.99 -13.68
N ARG A 98 -9.26 -7.86 -12.37
CA ARG A 98 -9.72 -6.71 -11.58
C ARG A 98 -8.73 -5.54 -11.54
N LEU A 99 -7.50 -5.76 -12.02
CA LEU A 99 -6.38 -4.83 -11.79
C LEU A 99 -6.76 -3.38 -12.12
N GLU A 100 -7.25 -3.11 -13.32
CA GLU A 100 -7.54 -1.73 -13.77
C GLU A 100 -8.58 -1.06 -12.87
N ARG A 101 -9.65 -1.76 -12.50
CA ARG A 101 -10.68 -1.27 -11.59
C ARG A 101 -10.15 -1.03 -10.18
N ASP A 102 -9.32 -1.93 -9.66
CA ASP A 102 -8.71 -1.80 -8.35
C ASP A 102 -7.74 -0.60 -8.31
N LEU A 103 -7.03 -0.31 -9.44
CA LEU A 103 -6.19 0.88 -9.57
C LEU A 103 -7.02 2.17 -9.51
N GLU A 104 -8.14 2.25 -10.25
CA GLU A 104 -9.04 3.42 -10.23
C GLU A 104 -9.56 3.70 -8.82
N ILE A 105 -9.96 2.66 -8.08
CA ILE A 105 -10.42 2.79 -6.70
C ILE A 105 -9.27 3.29 -5.80
N CYS A 106 -8.07 2.74 -5.94
CA CYS A 106 -6.92 3.18 -5.15
C CYS A 106 -6.52 4.63 -5.45
N VAL A 107 -6.59 5.06 -6.70
CA VAL A 107 -6.38 6.48 -7.08
C VAL A 107 -7.43 7.38 -6.44
N LYS A 108 -8.73 7.01 -6.53
CA LYS A 108 -9.83 7.75 -5.89
C LYS A 108 -9.61 7.96 -4.39
N HIS A 109 -9.06 6.96 -3.70
CA HIS A 109 -8.78 7.02 -2.27
C HIS A 109 -7.40 7.57 -1.92
N GLU A 110 -6.63 8.02 -2.90
CA GLU A 110 -5.27 8.57 -2.70
C GLU A 110 -4.39 7.64 -1.85
N VAL A 111 -4.38 6.34 -2.20
CA VAL A 111 -3.62 5.33 -1.44
C VAL A 111 -2.16 5.74 -1.33
N PRO A 112 -1.61 5.91 -0.11
CA PRO A 112 -0.29 6.50 0.06
C PRO A 112 0.88 5.57 -0.32
N ILE A 113 0.70 4.26 -0.19
CA ILE A 113 1.76 3.27 -0.50
C ILE A 113 1.15 2.12 -1.29
N TRP A 114 1.75 1.83 -2.44
CA TRP A 114 1.37 0.73 -3.31
C TRP A 114 2.47 -0.32 -3.29
N ILE A 115 2.14 -1.57 -2.98
CA ILE A 115 3.06 -2.70 -3.10
C ILE A 115 2.70 -3.42 -4.38
N THR A 116 3.62 -3.54 -5.36
CA THR A 116 3.36 -4.22 -6.62
C THR A 116 4.08 -5.55 -6.68
N SER A 117 3.36 -6.60 -7.07
CA SER A 117 3.83 -7.98 -7.08
C SER A 117 3.57 -8.65 -8.42
N LEU A 118 4.42 -9.61 -8.79
CA LEU A 118 4.31 -10.46 -9.99
C LEU A 118 4.34 -9.72 -11.33
N GLY A 119 4.87 -8.52 -11.37
CA GLY A 119 5.07 -7.76 -12.61
C GLY A 119 5.29 -6.27 -12.34
N ALA A 120 6.15 -5.65 -13.15
CA ALA A 120 6.37 -4.21 -13.15
C ALA A 120 5.76 -3.61 -14.41
N ARG A 121 4.75 -2.75 -14.25
CA ARG A 121 4.07 -2.03 -15.33
C ARG A 121 4.15 -0.53 -15.07
N VAL A 122 4.51 0.24 -16.09
CA VAL A 122 4.61 1.71 -16.00
C VAL A 122 3.27 2.32 -15.63
N GLU A 123 2.19 1.84 -16.25
CA GLU A 123 0.83 2.36 -16.05
C GLU A 123 0.36 2.22 -14.60
N VAL A 124 0.78 1.15 -13.91
CA VAL A 124 0.46 0.96 -12.48
C VAL A 124 1.21 1.96 -11.61
N ASN A 125 2.49 2.21 -11.92
CA ASN A 125 3.31 3.17 -11.18
C ASN A 125 2.83 4.61 -11.44
N GLU A 126 2.48 4.94 -12.69
CA GLU A 126 1.89 6.24 -13.04
C GLU A 126 0.56 6.49 -12.33
N ALA A 127 -0.30 5.46 -12.22
CA ALA A 127 -1.54 5.56 -11.46
C ALA A 127 -1.27 5.89 -9.97
N ALA A 128 -0.32 5.20 -9.34
CA ALA A 128 0.06 5.50 -7.96
C ALA A 128 0.61 6.92 -7.80
N HIS A 129 1.51 7.34 -8.69
CA HIS A 129 2.10 8.68 -8.67
C HIS A 129 1.07 9.78 -8.94
N SER A 130 0.06 9.52 -9.76
CA SER A 130 -0.99 10.51 -10.09
C SER A 130 -1.77 10.97 -8.86
N CYS A 131 -1.86 10.14 -7.83
CA CYS A 131 -2.53 10.47 -6.56
C CYS A 131 -1.55 10.79 -5.41
N GLY A 132 -0.26 10.97 -5.72
CA GLY A 132 0.78 11.27 -4.72
C GLY A 132 1.26 10.05 -3.92
N GLY A 133 0.87 8.85 -4.31
CA GLY A 133 1.34 7.59 -3.72
C GLY A 133 2.75 7.24 -4.16
N ILE A 134 3.37 6.31 -3.44
CA ILE A 134 4.67 5.71 -3.78
C ILE A 134 4.51 4.23 -4.09
N VAL A 135 5.43 3.70 -4.92
CA VAL A 135 5.44 2.29 -5.33
C VAL A 135 6.63 1.55 -4.74
N MET A 136 6.33 0.53 -3.94
CA MET A 136 7.28 -0.45 -3.44
C MET A 136 7.11 -1.76 -4.23
N HIS A 137 8.11 -2.13 -5.03
CA HIS A 137 8.00 -3.33 -5.88
C HIS A 137 8.71 -4.53 -5.26
N ASP A 138 8.04 -5.68 -5.18
CA ASP A 138 8.67 -6.91 -4.69
C ASP A 138 9.59 -7.52 -5.76
N ILE A 139 10.78 -7.94 -5.31
CA ILE A 139 11.80 -8.50 -6.19
C ILE A 139 12.43 -9.74 -5.55
N ILE A 140 12.85 -10.68 -6.41
CA ILE A 140 13.54 -11.90 -5.98
C ILE A 140 14.98 -11.97 -6.44
N ASN A 141 15.43 -11.05 -7.30
CA ASN A 141 16.81 -10.97 -7.78
C ASN A 141 17.10 -9.62 -8.44
N ASN A 142 18.38 -9.38 -8.74
CA ASN A 142 18.87 -8.13 -9.33
C ASN A 142 18.27 -7.82 -10.72
N ARG A 143 17.91 -8.81 -11.51
CA ARG A 143 17.27 -8.60 -12.83
C ARG A 143 15.90 -7.95 -12.66
N PHE A 144 15.10 -8.45 -11.72
CA PHE A 144 13.79 -7.87 -11.42
C PHE A 144 13.91 -6.51 -10.74
N ALA A 145 14.94 -6.32 -9.88
CA ALA A 145 15.21 -5.01 -9.26
C ALA A 145 15.47 -3.95 -10.33
N LYS A 146 16.36 -4.20 -11.28
CA LYS A 146 16.63 -3.28 -12.40
C LYS A 146 15.37 -2.95 -13.18
N LYS A 147 14.58 -3.97 -13.53
CA LYS A 147 13.34 -3.80 -14.28
C LYS A 147 12.31 -2.95 -13.48
N ALA A 148 12.19 -3.14 -12.17
CA ALA A 148 11.29 -2.35 -11.35
C ALA A 148 11.71 -0.87 -11.31
N ILE A 149 13.00 -0.59 -11.15
CA ILE A 149 13.56 0.76 -11.17
C ILE A 149 13.33 1.43 -12.53
N GLU A 150 13.64 0.73 -13.63
CA GLU A 150 13.41 1.22 -14.99
C GLU A 150 11.94 1.55 -15.26
N LYS A 151 11.01 0.90 -14.56
CA LYS A 151 9.57 1.15 -14.67
C LYS A 151 9.06 2.21 -13.70
N GLY A 152 9.93 2.80 -12.87
CA GLY A 152 9.58 3.92 -11.99
C GLY A 152 9.15 3.53 -10.59
N ALA A 153 9.54 2.35 -10.08
CA ALA A 153 9.32 2.03 -8.67
C ALA A 153 10.17 2.93 -7.76
N ASP A 154 9.57 3.44 -6.67
CA ASP A 154 10.23 4.32 -5.69
C ASP A 154 11.07 3.54 -4.68
N GLY A 155 10.77 2.26 -4.50
CA GLY A 155 11.50 1.38 -3.61
C GLY A 155 11.35 -0.09 -3.97
N LEU A 156 12.17 -0.91 -3.35
CA LEU A 156 12.19 -2.36 -3.60
C LEU A 156 11.94 -3.12 -2.30
N VAL A 157 11.15 -4.19 -2.38
CA VAL A 157 10.96 -5.17 -1.31
C VAL A 157 11.69 -6.45 -1.72
N ALA A 158 12.84 -6.72 -1.11
CA ALA A 158 13.59 -7.94 -1.38
C ALA A 158 12.93 -9.14 -0.71
N VAL A 159 12.35 -10.02 -1.50
CA VAL A 159 11.74 -11.26 -1.03
C VAL A 159 12.82 -12.34 -0.99
N ALA A 160 13.18 -12.78 0.21
CA ALA A 160 14.07 -13.92 0.40
C ALA A 160 13.30 -15.22 0.18
N ALA A 161 13.71 -16.02 -0.79
CA ALA A 161 13.17 -17.35 -1.07
C ALA A 161 14.26 -18.41 -0.83
#